data_0874bc6f06edcbd34377d5970fcc8d50
#
_entry.id   0874bc6f06edcbd34377d5970fcc8d50
#
_cell.length_a   1.000
_cell.length_b   1.000
_cell.length_c   1.000
_cell.angle_alpha   90.00
_cell.angle_beta   90.00
_cell.angle_gamma   90.00
#
_symmetry.space_group_name_H-M   'P 1'
#
loop_
_entity.id
_entity.type
_entity.pdbx_description
1 polymer ?
#
loop_
_entity_poly.entity_id
_entity_poly.type
_entity_poly.pdbx_seq_one_letter_code
_entity_poly.pdbx_strand_id
1 'polypeptide(L)'
;MVTTKSQSNVLRYDIIGSRRFSNYCFAVIVAIGASGFLLAGISSFLKINLLPFSDPLPLEFVPQGLALSFYGVAGTLLELYLLYVMVIDYGSGYNEFDRTSGKVTIFRRGRSKSKNLEFIYKIADVQAIRVEIRNGLSPKRSLYLRVKGKGDLPLSEVGQPISLTVLEDRAAEIAKFLAVPLEGL
;
A
#
# COMPACT_ATOMS: atom_id res chain seq x y z
N MET A 1 2.46 11.23 -1.88
CA MET A 1 2.68 12.47 -1.10
C MET A 1 1.67 12.44 0.04
N VAL A 2 2.09 12.26 1.29
CA VAL A 2 1.18 12.22 2.45
C VAL A 2 0.81 13.65 2.76
N THR A 3 -0.49 13.94 2.74
CA THR A 3 -0.99 15.28 3.04
C THR A 3 -1.13 15.42 4.54
N THR A 4 -0.33 16.29 5.15
CA THR A 4 -0.49 16.67 6.55
C THR A 4 -1.44 17.87 6.61
N LYS A 5 -2.57 17.73 7.30
CA LYS A 5 -3.45 18.85 7.64
C LYS A 5 -3.27 19.14 9.14
N SER A 6 -2.59 20.23 9.45
CA SER A 6 -2.47 20.74 10.82
C SER A 6 -3.37 21.95 10.97
N GLN A 7 -4.40 21.82 11.79
CA GLN A 7 -5.12 22.95 12.40
C GLN A 7 -4.69 23.00 13.86
N SER A 8 -4.80 24.13 14.52
CA SER A 8 -4.24 24.36 15.86
C SER A 8 -4.53 23.24 16.90
N ASN A 9 -5.62 22.49 16.74
CA ASN A 9 -6.05 21.45 17.67
C ASN A 9 -6.21 20.05 17.04
N VAL A 10 -6.05 19.91 15.72
CA VAL A 10 -6.18 18.62 15.00
C VAL A 10 -4.97 18.41 14.12
N LEU A 11 -4.29 17.29 14.32
CA LEU A 11 -3.18 16.82 13.49
C LEU A 11 -3.62 15.55 12.77
N ARG A 12 -3.58 15.56 11.43
CA ARG A 12 -4.01 14.43 10.60
C ARG A 12 -2.97 14.08 9.54
N TYR A 13 -2.66 12.80 9.47
CA TYR A 13 -1.83 12.18 8.43
C TYR A 13 -2.66 11.21 7.62
N ASP A 14 -2.85 11.51 6.35
CA ASP A 14 -3.51 10.59 5.42
C ASP A 14 -2.53 9.51 4.96
N ILE A 15 -2.98 8.28 4.89
CA ILE A 15 -2.20 7.11 4.49
C ILE A 15 -2.64 6.67 3.11
N ILE A 16 -1.68 6.61 2.20
CA ILE A 16 -1.90 6.13 0.84
C ILE A 16 -2.00 4.60 0.87
N GLY A 17 -3.11 4.10 0.38
CA GLY A 17 -3.35 2.67 0.22
C GLY A 17 -2.74 2.10 -1.07
N SER A 18 -3.53 1.30 -1.76
CA SER A 18 -3.13 0.66 -3.01
C SER A 18 -3.00 1.60 -4.22
N ARG A 19 -3.49 2.85 -4.13
CA ARG A 19 -3.37 3.86 -5.21
C ARG A 19 -2.01 4.56 -5.23
N ARG A 20 -0.94 3.80 -5.08
CA ARG A 20 0.44 4.31 -5.17
C ARG A 20 0.87 4.33 -6.62
N PHE A 21 1.70 5.31 -6.99
CA PHE A 21 2.25 5.40 -8.34
C PHE A 21 2.94 4.11 -8.79
N SER A 22 3.72 3.48 -7.91
CA SER A 22 4.38 2.20 -8.20
C SER A 22 3.40 1.09 -8.59
N ASN A 23 2.22 1.02 -7.94
CA ASN A 23 1.22 0.01 -8.25
C ASN A 23 0.60 0.23 -9.64
N TYR A 24 0.42 1.49 -10.05
CA TYR A 24 0.00 1.79 -11.42
C TYR A 24 1.06 1.38 -12.43
N CYS A 25 2.35 1.62 -12.16
CA CYS A 25 3.43 1.16 -13.03
C CYS A 25 3.44 -0.37 -13.14
N PHE A 26 3.30 -1.09 -12.03
CA PHE A 26 3.22 -2.55 -12.04
C PHE A 26 2.00 -3.06 -12.82
N ALA A 27 0.83 -2.46 -12.63
CA ALA A 27 -0.37 -2.82 -13.36
C ALA A 27 -0.17 -2.66 -14.87
N VAL A 28 0.40 -1.54 -15.33
CA VAL A 28 0.69 -1.32 -16.76
C VAL A 28 1.65 -2.37 -17.30
N ILE A 29 2.72 -2.71 -16.58
CA ILE A 29 3.67 -3.74 -17.00
C ILE A 29 3.00 -5.10 -17.11
N VAL A 30 2.20 -5.48 -16.11
CA VAL A 30 1.46 -6.76 -16.09
C VAL A 30 0.44 -6.79 -17.22
N ALA A 31 -0.30 -5.70 -17.46
CA ALA A 31 -1.29 -5.61 -18.53
C ALA A 31 -0.67 -5.81 -19.92
N ILE A 32 0.47 -5.14 -20.18
CA ILE A 32 1.20 -5.29 -21.45
C ILE A 32 1.71 -6.73 -21.62
N GLY A 33 2.34 -7.31 -20.60
CA GLY A 33 2.86 -8.67 -20.64
C GLY A 33 1.76 -9.72 -20.78
N ALA A 34 0.70 -9.62 -20.00
CA ALA A 34 -0.43 -10.54 -20.02
C ALA A 34 -1.15 -10.52 -21.37
N SER A 35 -1.45 -9.32 -21.88
CA SER A 35 -2.09 -9.17 -23.19
C SER A 35 -1.20 -9.68 -24.33
N GLY A 36 0.10 -9.40 -24.30
CA GLY A 36 1.05 -9.90 -25.29
C GLY A 36 1.11 -11.42 -25.32
N PHE A 37 1.23 -12.06 -24.16
CA PHE A 37 1.24 -13.54 -24.07
C PHE A 37 -0.10 -14.15 -24.47
N LEU A 38 -1.21 -13.56 -24.05
CA LEU A 38 -2.53 -14.07 -24.40
C LEU A 38 -2.78 -13.97 -25.91
N LEU A 39 -2.49 -12.81 -26.51
CA LEU A 39 -2.65 -12.62 -27.95
C LEU A 39 -1.71 -13.51 -28.77
N ALA A 40 -0.46 -13.70 -28.33
CA ALA A 40 0.48 -14.61 -29.00
C ALA A 40 -0.01 -16.05 -28.95
N GLY A 41 -0.49 -16.52 -27.80
CA GLY A 41 -1.04 -17.86 -27.63
C GLY A 41 -2.29 -18.10 -28.49
N ILE A 42 -3.23 -17.15 -28.49
CA ILE A 42 -4.45 -17.20 -29.33
C ILE A 42 -4.07 -17.16 -30.84
N SER A 43 -3.13 -16.31 -31.23
CA SER A 43 -2.66 -16.20 -32.61
C SER A 43 -2.05 -17.53 -33.09
N SER A 44 -1.24 -18.18 -32.28
CA SER A 44 -0.67 -19.50 -32.58
C SER A 44 -1.74 -20.58 -32.77
N PHE A 45 -2.82 -20.52 -31.94
CA PHE A 45 -3.94 -21.45 -32.03
C PHE A 45 -4.79 -21.23 -33.30
N LEU A 46 -5.18 -19.95 -33.52
CA LEU A 46 -6.08 -19.58 -34.62
C LEU A 46 -5.34 -19.48 -35.98
N LYS A 47 -4.00 -19.44 -35.96
CA LYS A 47 -3.16 -19.16 -37.15
C LYS A 47 -3.48 -17.81 -37.81
N ILE A 48 -3.85 -16.82 -36.96
CA ILE A 48 -4.12 -15.43 -37.36
C ILE A 48 -3.22 -14.52 -36.51
N ASN A 49 -2.47 -13.63 -37.16
CA ASN A 49 -1.63 -12.69 -36.41
C ASN A 49 -2.48 -11.59 -35.75
N LEU A 50 -2.57 -11.61 -34.42
CA LEU A 50 -3.26 -10.61 -33.62
C LEU A 50 -2.29 -9.58 -32.99
N LEU A 51 -0.98 -9.76 -33.17
CA LEU A 51 0.04 -8.87 -32.60
C LEU A 51 0.51 -7.86 -33.63
N PRO A 52 0.52 -6.55 -33.29
CA PRO A 52 0.93 -5.51 -34.23
C PRO A 52 2.45 -5.44 -34.49
N PHE A 53 3.26 -5.97 -33.56
CA PHE A 53 4.72 -5.80 -33.54
C PHE A 53 5.49 -7.12 -33.64
N SER A 54 4.82 -8.26 -33.71
CA SER A 54 5.44 -9.58 -33.72
C SER A 54 4.59 -10.54 -34.54
N ASP A 55 5.24 -11.52 -35.14
CA ASP A 55 4.55 -12.59 -35.86
C ASP A 55 4.63 -13.90 -35.07
N PRO A 56 3.57 -14.31 -34.37
CA PRO A 56 3.51 -15.57 -33.62
C PRO A 56 3.07 -16.77 -34.50
N LEU A 57 2.80 -16.59 -35.79
CA LEU A 57 2.33 -17.66 -36.67
C LEU A 57 3.29 -18.84 -36.80
N PRO A 58 4.64 -18.64 -36.77
CA PRO A 58 5.59 -19.75 -36.80
C PRO A 58 5.58 -20.60 -35.52
N LEU A 59 5.01 -20.10 -34.43
CA LEU A 59 4.96 -20.84 -33.18
C LEU A 59 3.98 -22.01 -33.27
N GLU A 60 4.42 -23.20 -32.87
CA GLU A 60 3.53 -24.34 -32.71
C GLU A 60 2.68 -24.12 -31.45
N PHE A 61 1.37 -24.42 -31.55
CA PHE A 61 0.49 -24.24 -30.42
C PHE A 61 0.90 -25.12 -29.23
N VAL A 62 1.24 -26.38 -29.48
CA VAL A 62 1.74 -27.29 -28.45
C VAL A 62 3.24 -27.54 -28.68
N PRO A 63 4.12 -27.21 -27.73
CA PRO A 63 3.84 -26.72 -26.35
C PRO A 63 3.82 -25.19 -26.20
N GLN A 64 4.35 -24.42 -27.16
CA GLN A 64 4.72 -23.01 -26.99
C GLN A 64 3.49 -22.09 -26.85
N GLY A 65 2.56 -22.15 -27.82
CA GLY A 65 1.34 -21.34 -27.79
C GLY A 65 0.45 -21.64 -26.60
N LEU A 66 0.42 -22.91 -26.16
CA LEU A 66 -0.30 -23.33 -24.95
C LEU A 66 0.30 -22.68 -23.66
N ALA A 67 1.63 -22.71 -23.56
CA ALA A 67 2.32 -22.07 -22.45
C ALA A 67 2.06 -20.55 -22.40
N LEU A 68 2.15 -19.88 -23.57
CA LEU A 68 1.85 -18.46 -23.69
C LEU A 68 0.41 -18.15 -23.30
N SER A 69 -0.55 -18.96 -23.77
CA SER A 69 -1.97 -18.81 -23.38
C SER A 69 -2.17 -18.95 -21.88
N PHE A 70 -1.54 -19.94 -21.27
CA PHE A 70 -1.62 -20.16 -19.81
C PHE A 70 -1.09 -18.96 -19.02
N TYR A 71 0.11 -18.47 -19.35
CA TYR A 71 0.68 -17.29 -18.70
C TYR A 71 -0.12 -16.02 -18.99
N GLY A 72 -0.66 -15.90 -20.21
CA GLY A 72 -1.54 -14.78 -20.58
C GLY A 72 -2.81 -14.74 -19.74
N VAL A 73 -3.48 -15.88 -19.55
CA VAL A 73 -4.66 -16.00 -18.70
C VAL A 73 -4.31 -15.70 -17.23
N ALA A 74 -3.24 -16.32 -16.73
CA ALA A 74 -2.80 -16.09 -15.34
C ALA A 74 -2.44 -14.61 -15.09
N GLY A 75 -1.73 -13.98 -16.04
CA GLY A 75 -1.40 -12.55 -15.98
C GLY A 75 -2.64 -11.66 -16.02
N THR A 76 -3.63 -12.00 -16.87
CA THR A 76 -4.90 -11.25 -16.93
C THR A 76 -5.67 -11.34 -15.62
N LEU A 77 -5.72 -12.51 -14.98
CA LEU A 77 -6.35 -12.65 -13.66
C LEU A 77 -5.62 -11.83 -12.59
N LEU A 78 -4.29 -11.82 -12.62
CA LEU A 78 -3.48 -10.98 -11.74
C LEU A 78 -3.77 -9.50 -11.98
N GLU A 79 -3.85 -9.05 -13.24
CA GLU A 79 -4.16 -7.67 -13.59
C GLU A 79 -5.54 -7.25 -13.06
N LEU A 80 -6.56 -8.07 -13.27
CA LEU A 80 -7.90 -7.82 -12.75
C LEU A 80 -7.91 -7.70 -11.22
N TYR A 81 -7.10 -8.52 -10.53
CA TYR A 81 -6.94 -8.43 -9.09
C TYR A 81 -6.24 -7.12 -8.68
N LEU A 82 -5.17 -6.70 -9.36
CA LEU A 82 -4.48 -5.43 -9.09
C LEU A 82 -5.40 -4.23 -9.30
N LEU A 83 -6.15 -4.20 -10.41
CA LEU A 83 -7.15 -3.17 -10.68
C LEU A 83 -8.23 -3.13 -9.61
N TYR A 84 -8.75 -4.29 -9.22
CA TYR A 84 -9.74 -4.38 -8.15
C TYR A 84 -9.23 -3.77 -6.85
N VAL A 85 -8.03 -4.13 -6.41
CA VAL A 85 -7.41 -3.62 -5.18
C VAL A 85 -7.20 -2.10 -5.24
N MET A 86 -6.82 -1.56 -6.41
CA MET A 86 -6.67 -0.12 -6.64
C MET A 86 -8.01 0.61 -6.65
N VAL A 87 -9.06 0.01 -7.24
CA VAL A 87 -10.41 0.62 -7.27
C VAL A 87 -10.96 0.80 -5.85
N ILE A 88 -10.85 -0.22 -5.01
CA ILE A 88 -11.30 -0.16 -3.62
C ILE A 88 -10.38 0.66 -2.71
N ASP A 89 -9.20 1.05 -3.19
CA ASP A 89 -8.15 1.76 -2.43
C ASP A 89 -7.82 1.07 -1.11
N TYR A 90 -7.53 -0.23 -1.21
CA TYR A 90 -7.24 -1.09 -0.07
C TYR A 90 -6.05 -0.58 0.75
N GLY A 91 -6.19 -0.58 2.07
CA GLY A 91 -5.14 -0.17 3.00
C GLY A 91 -4.94 1.34 3.12
N SER A 92 -5.72 2.17 2.40
CA SER A 92 -5.76 3.61 2.63
C SER A 92 -6.39 3.94 3.99
N GLY A 93 -6.14 5.14 4.48
CA GLY A 93 -6.72 5.55 5.74
C GLY A 93 -6.12 6.85 6.26
N TYR A 94 -6.23 7.05 7.55
CA TYR A 94 -5.64 8.20 8.21
C TYR A 94 -5.33 7.91 9.68
N ASN A 95 -4.41 8.69 10.22
CA ASN A 95 -4.19 8.82 11.65
C ASN A 95 -4.55 10.24 12.03
N GLU A 96 -5.50 10.41 12.93
CA GLU A 96 -5.99 11.70 13.38
C GLU A 96 -5.82 11.82 14.89
N PHE A 97 -5.24 12.93 15.32
CA PHE A 97 -5.01 13.29 16.71
C PHE A 97 -5.78 14.57 16.96
N ASP A 98 -6.84 14.50 17.73
CA ASP A 98 -7.70 15.65 18.04
C ASP A 98 -7.65 15.99 19.53
N ARG A 99 -7.02 17.11 19.84
CA ARG A 99 -6.95 17.64 21.22
C ARG A 99 -8.29 18.15 21.72
N THR A 100 -9.18 18.59 20.81
CA THR A 100 -10.48 19.14 21.21
C THR A 100 -11.38 18.03 21.73
N SER A 101 -11.43 16.90 21.04
CA SER A 101 -12.19 15.72 21.48
C SER A 101 -11.41 14.83 22.43
N GLY A 102 -10.09 15.04 22.57
CA GLY A 102 -9.20 14.21 23.38
C GLY A 102 -9.01 12.80 22.83
N LYS A 103 -9.15 12.61 21.51
CA LYS A 103 -9.14 11.29 20.86
C LYS A 103 -8.02 11.15 19.84
N VAL A 104 -7.54 9.92 19.71
CA VAL A 104 -6.69 9.46 18.62
C VAL A 104 -7.51 8.45 17.80
N THR A 105 -7.67 8.71 16.50
CA THR A 105 -8.38 7.83 15.59
C THR A 105 -7.41 7.27 14.55
N ILE A 106 -7.31 5.96 14.47
CA ILE A 106 -6.53 5.23 13.46
C ILE A 106 -7.52 4.50 12.57
N PHE A 107 -7.68 4.98 11.34
CA PHE A 107 -8.59 4.39 10.37
C PHE A 107 -7.81 3.71 9.25
N ARG A 108 -8.23 2.50 8.87
CA ARG A 108 -7.70 1.74 7.72
C ARG A 108 -8.83 1.16 6.92
N ARG A 109 -8.82 1.42 5.61
CA ARG A 109 -9.82 0.89 4.68
C ARG A 109 -9.54 -0.58 4.39
N GLY A 110 -10.53 -1.41 4.68
CA GLY A 110 -10.53 -2.83 4.38
C GLY A 110 -11.05 -3.13 2.96
N ARG A 111 -11.22 -4.42 2.67
CA ARG A 111 -11.76 -4.91 1.39
C ARG A 111 -13.24 -4.55 1.17
N SER A 112 -13.98 -4.32 2.24
CA SER A 112 -15.39 -3.91 2.23
C SER A 112 -15.61 -2.89 3.33
N LYS A 113 -16.66 -2.07 3.24
CA LYS A 113 -17.03 -1.10 4.29
C LYS A 113 -17.17 -1.74 5.67
N SER A 114 -17.67 -2.98 5.73
CA SER A 114 -17.81 -3.74 6.97
C SER A 114 -16.48 -4.29 7.51
N LYS A 115 -15.40 -4.28 6.72
CA LYS A 115 -14.06 -4.74 7.08
C LYS A 115 -13.07 -3.58 7.28
N ASN A 116 -13.57 -2.36 7.35
CA ASN A 116 -12.76 -1.24 7.76
C ASN A 116 -12.33 -1.43 9.22
N LEU A 117 -11.07 -1.06 9.50
CA LEU A 117 -10.53 -1.08 10.84
C LEU A 117 -10.51 0.36 11.36
N GLU A 118 -11.19 0.60 12.45
CA GLU A 118 -11.17 1.88 13.15
C GLU A 118 -10.84 1.64 14.61
N PHE A 119 -9.77 2.28 15.05
CA PHE A 119 -9.31 2.23 16.43
C PHE A 119 -9.37 3.63 17.01
N ILE A 120 -10.11 3.78 18.09
CA ILE A 120 -10.26 5.06 18.80
C ILE A 120 -9.70 4.91 20.20
N TYR A 121 -8.75 5.77 20.56
CA TYR A 121 -8.12 5.82 21.88
C TYR A 121 -8.22 7.21 22.46
N LYS A 122 -8.13 7.33 23.78
CA LYS A 122 -8.02 8.63 24.44
C LYS A 122 -6.57 9.11 24.39
N ILE A 123 -6.35 10.39 24.13
CA ILE A 123 -5.00 11.00 24.18
C ILE A 123 -4.36 10.77 25.56
N ALA A 124 -5.15 10.80 26.64
CA ALA A 124 -4.67 10.56 28.00
C ALA A 124 -4.08 9.15 28.22
N ASP A 125 -4.44 8.17 27.39
CA ASP A 125 -3.93 6.81 27.47
C ASP A 125 -2.65 6.61 26.62
N VAL A 126 -2.24 7.62 25.85
CA VAL A 126 -1.02 7.58 25.04
C VAL A 126 0.18 7.80 25.94
N GLN A 127 1.12 6.87 25.92
CA GLN A 127 2.31 6.89 26.77
C GLN A 127 3.54 7.46 26.08
N ALA A 128 3.73 7.08 24.79
CA ALA A 128 4.90 7.49 24.02
C ALA A 128 4.65 7.33 22.52
N ILE A 129 5.46 8.01 21.71
CA ILE A 129 5.67 7.72 20.30
C ILE A 129 6.97 6.92 20.21
N ARG A 130 6.92 5.75 19.56
CA ARG A 130 8.09 4.89 19.42
C ARG A 130 8.50 4.78 17.96
N VAL A 131 9.79 5.01 17.71
CA VAL A 131 10.44 4.77 16.42
C VAL A 131 11.17 3.44 16.49
N GLU A 132 10.94 2.56 15.54
CA GLU A 132 11.68 1.31 15.39
C GLU A 132 12.46 1.34 14.07
N ILE A 133 13.79 1.23 14.18
CA ILE A 133 14.68 1.16 13.05
C ILE A 133 15.34 -0.22 13.09
N ARG A 134 15.05 -1.06 12.11
CA ARG A 134 15.73 -2.34 11.90
C ARG A 134 16.66 -2.20 10.71
N ASN A 135 17.94 -2.34 10.94
CA ASN A 135 18.96 -2.37 9.91
C ASN A 135 19.19 -3.83 9.47
N GLY A 136 19.38 -4.07 8.17
CA GLY A 136 19.63 -5.40 7.62
C GLY A 136 19.33 -5.45 6.13
N LEU A 137 19.24 -6.68 5.57
CA LEU A 137 18.91 -6.91 4.14
C LEU A 137 17.53 -6.35 3.72
N SER A 138 16.62 -6.18 4.67
CA SER A 138 15.32 -5.55 4.48
C SER A 138 15.10 -4.51 5.57
N PRO A 139 15.67 -3.30 5.44
CA PRO A 139 15.58 -2.26 6.47
C PRO A 139 14.12 -1.87 6.69
N LYS A 140 13.67 -1.93 7.93
CA LYS A 140 12.33 -1.53 8.35
C LYS A 140 12.42 -0.29 9.21
N ARG A 141 11.62 0.72 8.87
CA ARG A 141 11.47 1.94 9.63
C ARG A 141 9.99 2.12 9.93
N SER A 142 9.63 2.05 11.18
CA SER A 142 8.24 2.03 11.61
C SER A 142 8.02 2.97 12.77
N LEU A 143 6.86 3.61 12.75
CA LEU A 143 6.39 4.50 13.79
C LEU A 143 5.24 3.84 14.53
N TYR A 144 5.30 3.82 15.84
CA TYR A 144 4.29 3.22 16.70
C TYR A 144 3.75 4.24 17.71
N LEU A 145 2.48 4.09 18.02
CA LEU A 145 1.81 4.74 19.15
C LEU A 145 1.76 3.76 20.31
N ARG A 146 2.39 4.08 21.44
CA ARG A 146 2.29 3.27 22.64
C ARG A 146 1.08 3.70 23.45
N VAL A 147 0.13 2.79 23.64
CA VAL A 147 -1.11 3.03 24.37
C VAL A 147 -1.16 2.13 25.61
N LYS A 148 -1.55 2.70 26.73
CA LYS A 148 -1.68 1.99 28.03
C LYS A 148 -2.61 0.77 27.88
N GLY A 149 -2.10 -0.41 28.24
CA GLY A 149 -2.87 -1.66 28.19
C GLY A 149 -3.10 -2.27 26.80
N LYS A 150 -2.59 -1.67 25.70
CA LYS A 150 -2.78 -2.18 24.33
C LYS A 150 -1.46 -2.47 23.58
N GLY A 151 -0.34 -2.01 24.14
CA GLY A 151 0.96 -2.14 23.48
C GLY A 151 1.19 -1.15 22.34
N ASP A 152 2.07 -1.51 21.41
CA ASP A 152 2.52 -0.64 20.32
C ASP A 152 1.62 -0.79 19.09
N LEU A 153 0.96 0.30 18.69
CA LEU A 153 0.06 0.36 17.52
C LEU A 153 0.78 1.00 16.33
N PRO A 154 0.81 0.37 15.15
CA PRO A 154 1.51 0.92 14.00
C PRO A 154 0.81 2.16 13.45
N LEU A 155 1.55 3.27 13.37
CA LEU A 155 1.13 4.52 12.73
C LEU A 155 1.67 4.63 11.29
N SER A 156 2.80 3.96 11.00
CA SER A 156 3.43 4.00 9.68
C SER A 156 2.65 3.20 8.64
N GLU A 157 2.86 3.58 7.39
CA GLU A 157 2.35 2.84 6.24
C GLU A 157 3.05 1.49 6.09
N VAL A 158 2.30 0.46 5.71
CA VAL A 158 2.87 -0.85 5.40
C VAL A 158 3.52 -0.83 4.01
N GLY A 159 4.76 -1.30 3.92
CA GLY A 159 5.41 -1.60 2.64
C GLY A 159 6.10 -0.43 1.92
N GLN A 160 6.35 0.72 2.56
CA GLN A 160 7.24 1.74 2.01
C GLN A 160 8.40 2.06 2.96
N PRO A 161 9.63 2.07 2.47
CA PRO A 161 10.75 2.63 3.22
C PRO A 161 10.58 4.15 3.28
N ILE A 162 10.18 4.66 4.43
CA ILE A 162 10.19 6.10 4.72
C ILE A 162 11.64 6.51 4.94
N SER A 163 12.07 7.67 4.41
CA SER A 163 13.39 8.21 4.74
C SER A 163 13.49 8.46 6.25
N LEU A 164 14.70 8.31 6.80
CA LEU A 164 14.90 8.49 8.24
C LEU A 164 14.47 9.89 8.69
N THR A 165 14.86 10.92 7.96
CA THR A 165 14.50 12.31 8.25
C THR A 165 12.98 12.52 8.32
N VAL A 166 12.23 12.01 7.34
CA VAL A 166 10.76 12.14 7.34
C VAL A 166 10.12 11.37 8.50
N LEU A 167 10.70 10.22 8.88
CA LEU A 167 10.21 9.44 10.01
C LEU A 167 10.43 10.19 11.33
N GLU A 168 11.63 10.75 11.52
CA GLU A 168 12.02 11.53 12.70
C GLU A 168 11.16 12.80 12.82
N ASP A 169 11.00 13.55 11.74
CA ASP A 169 10.18 14.76 11.72
C ASP A 169 8.73 14.45 12.10
N ARG A 170 8.13 13.41 11.53
CA ARG A 170 6.77 12.98 11.88
C ARG A 170 6.66 12.53 13.33
N ALA A 171 7.63 11.75 13.81
CA ALA A 171 7.65 11.27 15.18
C ALA A 171 7.74 12.45 16.17
N ALA A 172 8.63 13.40 15.90
CA ALA A 172 8.79 14.61 16.71
C ALA A 172 7.55 15.50 16.68
N GLU A 173 6.92 15.69 15.50
CA GLU A 173 5.70 16.48 15.35
C GLU A 173 4.55 15.87 16.18
N ILE A 174 4.32 14.55 16.07
CA ILE A 174 3.26 13.85 16.81
C ILE A 174 3.55 13.88 18.33
N ALA A 175 4.80 13.58 18.73
CA ALA A 175 5.19 13.57 20.13
C ALA A 175 5.00 14.96 20.79
N LYS A 176 5.42 16.03 20.07
CA LYS A 176 5.21 17.42 20.50
C LYS A 176 3.72 17.76 20.54
N PHE A 177 2.95 17.34 19.53
CA PHE A 177 1.51 17.58 19.49
C PHE A 177 0.79 16.88 20.63
N LEU A 178 1.14 15.66 20.99
CA LEU A 178 0.51 14.89 22.07
C LEU A 178 1.11 15.21 23.47
N ALA A 179 2.22 15.95 23.53
CA ALA A 179 3.00 16.21 24.74
C ALA A 179 3.47 14.91 25.44
N VAL A 180 3.93 13.93 24.66
CA VAL A 180 4.43 12.62 25.13
C VAL A 180 5.89 12.42 24.73
N PRO A 181 6.65 11.56 25.43
CA PRO A 181 8.02 11.27 25.10
C PRO A 181 8.15 10.54 23.73
N LEU A 182 9.29 10.76 23.08
CA LEU A 182 9.72 10.06 21.88
C LEU A 182 10.76 9.00 22.28
N GLU A 183 10.53 7.74 21.88
CA GLU A 183 11.39 6.60 22.20
C GLU A 183 11.98 5.97 20.96
N GLY A 184 13.22 5.43 21.06
CA GLY A 184 13.81 4.57 20.04
C GLY A 184 14.52 5.29 18.88
N LEU A 185 14.95 6.54 19.07
CA LEU A 185 15.91 7.24 18.20
C LEU A 185 17.32 6.83 18.51
#